data_fc30d5325d09ed979fa206f9f03c38a2
#
_entry.id   fc30d5325d09ed979fa206f9f03c38a2
#
_cell.length_a   1.000
_cell.length_b   1.000
_cell.length_c   1.000
_cell.angle_alpha   90.00
_cell.angle_beta   90.00
_cell.angle_gamma   90.00
#
_symmetry.space_group_name_H-M   'P 1'
#
loop_
_entity.id
_entity.type
_entity.pdbx_description
1 polymer ?
#
loop_
_entity_poly.entity_id
_entity_poly.type
_entity_poly.pdbx_seq_one_letter_code
_entity_poly.pdbx_strand_id
1 'polypeptide(L)'
;MTAVVEHVYEPRGAARALFDCREPEVLLSGPAGTGKSRACLEKLHTMALVNGGMRGLIVRKTRESLGSTALVTWREHVAKEALATGLVQFYGGSAEEPPQYRYTNGSRIMIGGMDKPTKIMSSEYDVAYVQEAIELTTTDWENITTRLRNGKVSFQQLMADCNPDIPTHWLKQRCDKGATRMLHCRHEDNPRLFRPDGALTLEGQAYIGTLDRLTGVRKQRLRHGQWVAAEGLIYEGWDEAKHLLDRFDIPDSWTRWWSVDFGYTNPFVLQCWAEDPDGRLYLYREIYCTKRLVEDHAKAILREVRRCADCCKSKARGHDCHTCEACRLEWTEPKPRAIICDHDAEDRATLQKHLGMSTVPAKKSVSDGLQAGQTRLKLADDGKPRLYILRDSLVEKDKALEASKRPTCTVEEIVGYVWDKGTAKAQADEKPPKEQPLKENDHGCDCMRYVVAERDLGGRPRLRWV
;
A
#
# COMPACT_ATOMS: atom_id res chain seq x y z
N MET A 1 -36.09 31.40 -21.11
CA MET A 1 -36.28 29.93 -21.00
C MET A 1 -35.32 29.43 -19.98
N THR A 2 -35.81 28.94 -18.85
CA THR A 2 -34.99 28.31 -17.84
C THR A 2 -34.49 26.96 -18.39
N ALA A 3 -33.21 26.83 -18.65
CA ALA A 3 -32.63 25.58 -19.11
C ALA A 3 -32.86 24.51 -18.03
N VAL A 4 -33.55 23.43 -18.38
CA VAL A 4 -33.72 22.26 -17.53
C VAL A 4 -32.37 21.49 -17.60
N VAL A 5 -31.73 21.33 -16.47
CA VAL A 5 -30.51 20.50 -16.36
C VAL A 5 -30.97 19.12 -15.90
N GLU A 6 -30.79 18.14 -16.75
CA GLU A 6 -31.07 16.74 -16.40
C GLU A 6 -29.81 16.07 -15.87
N HIS A 7 -29.90 15.51 -14.67
CA HIS A 7 -28.85 14.67 -14.05
C HIS A 7 -29.51 13.37 -13.59
N VAL A 8 -29.01 12.24 -14.09
CA VAL A 8 -29.59 10.92 -13.78
C VAL A 8 -28.64 10.14 -12.88
N TYR A 9 -29.11 9.82 -11.69
CA TYR A 9 -28.45 8.91 -10.76
C TYR A 9 -29.48 7.97 -10.14
N GLU A 10 -29.33 6.67 -10.34
CA GLU A 10 -30.19 5.63 -9.78
C GLU A 10 -29.49 4.90 -8.64
N PRO A 11 -29.70 5.27 -7.38
CA PRO A 11 -29.09 4.60 -6.25
C PRO A 11 -29.67 3.19 -6.08
N ARG A 12 -28.78 2.19 -5.82
CA ARG A 12 -29.16 0.80 -5.56
C ARG A 12 -28.61 0.35 -4.21
N GLY A 13 -29.25 -0.65 -3.59
CA GLY A 13 -28.79 -1.26 -2.35
C GLY A 13 -28.44 -0.26 -1.25
N ALA A 14 -27.21 -0.29 -0.74
CA ALA A 14 -26.73 0.60 0.30
C ALA A 14 -26.74 2.09 -0.09
N ALA A 15 -26.55 2.40 -1.38
CA ALA A 15 -26.64 3.78 -1.87
C ALA A 15 -28.09 4.31 -1.73
N ARG A 16 -29.10 3.51 -2.05
CA ARG A 16 -30.51 3.89 -1.84
C ARG A 16 -30.82 4.08 -0.35
N ALA A 17 -30.39 3.12 0.49
CA ALA A 17 -30.56 3.23 1.93
C ALA A 17 -29.89 4.49 2.50
N LEU A 18 -28.76 4.94 1.94
CA LEU A 18 -28.12 6.20 2.33
C LEU A 18 -29.03 7.41 2.05
N PHE A 19 -29.72 7.48 0.89
CA PHE A 19 -30.60 8.60 0.56
C PHE A 19 -31.79 8.71 1.55
N ASP A 20 -32.29 7.57 2.01
CA ASP A 20 -33.37 7.50 2.99
C ASP A 20 -32.90 7.73 4.44
N CYS A 21 -31.62 7.52 4.72
CA CYS A 21 -31.03 7.62 6.06
C CYS A 21 -30.99 9.09 6.56
N ARG A 22 -31.45 9.31 7.81
CA ARG A 22 -31.43 10.60 8.51
C ARG A 22 -30.62 10.55 9.83
N GLU A 23 -30.02 9.41 10.11
CA GLU A 23 -29.21 9.25 11.32
C GLU A 23 -28.00 10.22 11.29
N PRO A 24 -27.60 10.77 12.44
CA PRO A 24 -26.53 11.78 12.50
C PRO A 24 -25.19 11.33 11.90
N GLU A 25 -24.88 10.05 12.03
CA GLU A 25 -23.65 9.47 11.50
C GLU A 25 -23.95 8.20 10.70
N VAL A 26 -23.48 8.14 9.46
CA VAL A 26 -23.65 6.98 8.58
C VAL A 26 -22.37 6.64 7.83
N LEU A 27 -22.02 5.36 7.84
CA LEU A 27 -20.86 4.81 7.16
C LEU A 27 -21.29 3.83 6.07
N LEU A 28 -20.86 4.05 4.84
CA LEU A 28 -20.91 3.07 3.76
C LEU A 28 -19.64 2.22 3.82
N SER A 29 -19.77 0.96 4.21
CA SER A 29 -18.65 0.02 4.31
C SER A 29 -18.86 -1.15 3.36
N GLY A 30 -17.81 -1.56 2.65
CA GLY A 30 -17.89 -2.70 1.74
C GLY A 30 -16.69 -2.80 0.81
N PRO A 31 -16.72 -3.76 -0.14
CA PRO A 31 -15.62 -4.02 -1.05
C PRO A 31 -15.22 -2.80 -1.88
N ALA A 32 -14.04 -2.88 -2.51
CA ALA A 32 -13.60 -1.85 -3.44
C ALA A 32 -14.50 -1.82 -4.70
N GLY A 33 -14.72 -0.63 -5.26
CA GLY A 33 -15.47 -0.49 -6.51
C GLY A 33 -17.00 -0.64 -6.42
N THR A 34 -17.59 -0.53 -5.23
CA THR A 34 -19.06 -0.66 -5.03
C THR A 34 -19.83 0.65 -5.21
N GLY A 35 -19.15 1.76 -5.55
CA GLY A 35 -19.82 3.05 -5.77
C GLY A 35 -20.09 3.87 -4.50
N LYS A 36 -19.51 3.52 -3.35
CA LYS A 36 -19.71 4.20 -2.06
C LYS A 36 -19.49 5.71 -2.12
N SER A 37 -18.33 6.11 -2.59
CA SER A 37 -17.93 7.53 -2.68
C SER A 37 -18.87 8.30 -3.60
N ARG A 38 -19.27 7.68 -4.74
CA ARG A 38 -20.26 8.27 -5.65
C ARG A 38 -21.58 8.52 -4.94
N ALA A 39 -22.11 7.56 -4.18
CA ALA A 39 -23.38 7.69 -3.47
C ALA A 39 -23.36 8.83 -2.42
N CYS A 40 -22.28 8.96 -1.66
CA CYS A 40 -22.14 10.05 -0.70
C CYS A 40 -22.10 11.43 -1.38
N LEU A 41 -21.34 11.54 -2.47
CA LEU A 41 -21.23 12.79 -3.23
C LEU A 41 -22.56 13.17 -3.91
N GLU A 42 -23.29 12.21 -4.47
CA GLU A 42 -24.62 12.44 -5.06
C GLU A 42 -25.63 12.94 -4.03
N LYS A 43 -25.69 12.31 -2.86
CA LYS A 43 -26.56 12.78 -1.79
C LYS A 43 -26.18 14.20 -1.34
N LEU A 44 -24.88 14.48 -1.16
CA LEU A 44 -24.41 15.80 -0.77
C LEU A 44 -24.77 16.88 -1.82
N HIS A 45 -24.61 16.57 -3.11
CA HIS A 45 -24.97 17.44 -4.22
C HIS A 45 -26.48 17.72 -4.27
N THR A 46 -27.28 16.67 -4.21
CA THR A 46 -28.74 16.78 -4.20
C THR A 46 -29.23 17.64 -3.03
N MET A 47 -28.68 17.41 -1.83
CA MET A 47 -29.04 18.21 -0.66
C MET A 47 -28.66 19.69 -0.82
N ALA A 48 -27.50 19.98 -1.43
CA ALA A 48 -27.09 21.38 -1.70
C ALA A 48 -27.98 22.06 -2.76
N LEU A 49 -28.48 21.32 -3.74
CA LEU A 49 -29.40 21.86 -4.77
C LEU A 49 -30.77 22.21 -4.19
N VAL A 50 -31.31 21.35 -3.31
CA VAL A 50 -32.68 21.51 -2.80
C VAL A 50 -32.79 22.40 -1.56
N ASN A 51 -31.68 22.59 -0.82
CA ASN A 51 -31.68 23.38 0.43
C ASN A 51 -30.83 24.65 0.27
N GLY A 52 -31.47 25.78 -0.03
CA GLY A 52 -30.78 27.06 -0.20
C GLY A 52 -29.99 27.48 1.05
N GLY A 53 -28.74 27.93 0.85
CA GLY A 53 -27.86 28.35 1.93
C GLY A 53 -27.21 27.19 2.72
N MET A 54 -27.39 25.93 2.30
CA MET A 54 -26.75 24.76 2.92
C MET A 54 -25.23 24.89 2.87
N ARG A 55 -24.56 24.46 3.95
CA ARG A 55 -23.10 24.30 3.98
C ARG A 55 -22.72 22.85 4.08
N GLY A 56 -22.03 22.36 3.05
CA GLY A 56 -21.48 21.00 3.01
C GLY A 56 -19.96 21.01 3.17
N LEU A 57 -19.40 19.84 3.53
CA LEU A 57 -17.96 19.60 3.60
C LEU A 57 -17.63 18.30 2.89
N ILE A 58 -16.58 18.32 2.04
CA ILE A 58 -15.90 17.12 1.53
C ILE A 58 -14.52 17.09 2.17
N VAL A 59 -14.21 16.05 2.91
CA VAL A 59 -12.96 15.94 3.66
C VAL A 59 -12.35 14.53 3.59
N ARG A 60 -11.02 14.47 3.63
CA ARG A 60 -10.22 13.25 3.80
C ARG A 60 -9.05 13.54 4.74
N LYS A 61 -8.25 12.55 5.08
CA LYS A 61 -7.06 12.76 5.94
C LYS A 61 -6.15 13.84 5.36
N THR A 62 -5.85 13.82 4.06
CA THR A 62 -5.13 14.90 3.39
C THR A 62 -5.95 15.49 2.24
N ARG A 63 -5.87 16.79 2.07
CA ARG A 63 -6.56 17.46 0.94
C ARG A 63 -6.02 17.03 -0.42
N GLU A 64 -4.74 16.75 -0.52
CA GLU A 64 -4.09 16.32 -1.77
C GLU A 64 -4.73 15.03 -2.31
N SER A 65 -5.01 14.07 -1.44
CA SER A 65 -5.63 12.79 -1.80
C SER A 65 -7.06 12.94 -2.36
N LEU A 66 -7.79 14.00 -2.01
CA LEU A 66 -9.10 14.29 -2.57
C LEU A 66 -9.01 14.67 -4.06
N GLY A 67 -7.95 15.36 -4.46
CA GLY A 67 -7.77 15.90 -5.82
C GLY A 67 -7.82 14.83 -6.90
N SER A 68 -7.24 13.68 -6.63
CA SER A 68 -7.14 12.53 -7.55
C SER A 68 -8.26 11.49 -7.37
N THR A 69 -9.18 11.66 -6.42
CA THR A 69 -10.22 10.67 -6.06
C THR A 69 -11.62 11.28 -6.06
N ALA A 70 -12.11 11.72 -4.88
CA ALA A 70 -13.48 12.24 -4.75
C ALA A 70 -13.77 13.43 -5.67
N LEU A 71 -12.81 14.35 -5.84
CA LEU A 71 -13.02 15.54 -6.67
C LEU A 71 -13.02 15.25 -8.17
N VAL A 72 -12.38 14.18 -8.63
CA VAL A 72 -12.53 13.67 -10.00
C VAL A 72 -13.94 13.16 -10.20
N THR A 73 -14.40 12.26 -9.33
CA THR A 73 -15.79 11.74 -9.38
C THR A 73 -16.82 12.87 -9.30
N TRP A 74 -16.58 13.87 -8.46
CA TRP A 74 -17.43 15.05 -8.34
C TRP A 74 -17.58 15.80 -9.66
N ARG A 75 -16.47 16.17 -10.28
CA ARG A 75 -16.46 16.99 -11.51
C ARG A 75 -16.94 16.24 -12.74
N GLU A 76 -16.59 14.97 -12.86
CA GLU A 76 -16.86 14.20 -14.07
C GLU A 76 -18.23 13.53 -14.07
N HIS A 77 -18.80 13.29 -12.89
CA HIS A 77 -20.00 12.47 -12.77
C HIS A 77 -21.12 13.07 -11.92
N VAL A 78 -20.79 13.80 -10.83
CA VAL A 78 -21.82 14.26 -9.88
C VAL A 78 -22.29 15.68 -10.19
N ALA A 79 -21.39 16.61 -10.30
CA ALA A 79 -21.70 18.02 -10.52
C ALA A 79 -21.40 18.48 -11.96
N LYS A 80 -21.18 17.56 -12.90
CA LYS A 80 -20.76 17.84 -14.27
C LYS A 80 -21.70 18.81 -14.98
N GLU A 81 -22.98 18.49 -15.01
CA GLU A 81 -24.01 19.27 -15.68
C GLU A 81 -24.24 20.62 -14.98
N ALA A 82 -24.22 20.62 -13.64
CA ALA A 82 -24.38 21.82 -12.84
C ALA A 82 -23.18 22.78 -12.98
N LEU A 83 -21.96 22.27 -13.14
CA LEU A 83 -20.77 23.07 -13.45
C LEU A 83 -20.83 23.63 -14.88
N ALA A 84 -21.22 22.83 -15.86
CA ALA A 84 -21.32 23.24 -17.25
C ALA A 84 -22.38 24.35 -17.48
N THR A 85 -23.45 24.34 -16.70
CA THR A 85 -24.54 25.33 -16.80
C THR A 85 -24.36 26.54 -15.88
N GLY A 86 -23.34 26.59 -15.05
CA GLY A 86 -23.08 27.66 -14.08
C GLY A 86 -23.96 27.62 -12.83
N LEU A 87 -24.82 26.62 -12.64
CA LEU A 87 -25.56 26.39 -11.38
C LEU A 87 -24.61 26.19 -10.20
N VAL A 88 -23.44 25.63 -10.47
CA VAL A 88 -22.35 25.45 -9.52
C VAL A 88 -21.07 26.05 -10.10
N GLN A 89 -20.34 26.80 -9.30
CA GLN A 89 -19.04 27.36 -9.66
C GLN A 89 -17.98 26.93 -8.68
N PHE A 90 -16.80 26.59 -9.17
CA PHE A 90 -15.66 26.25 -8.33
C PHE A 90 -14.89 27.52 -7.95
N TYR A 91 -14.66 27.71 -6.67
CA TYR A 91 -13.79 28.73 -6.10
C TYR A 91 -12.54 28.10 -5.51
N GLY A 92 -11.37 28.48 -5.98
CA GLY A 92 -10.08 27.86 -5.61
C GLY A 92 -9.60 28.15 -4.18
N GLY A 93 -10.28 29.05 -3.48
CA GLY A 93 -9.92 29.50 -2.13
C GLY A 93 -9.04 30.75 -2.10
N SER A 94 -8.88 31.32 -0.91
CA SER A 94 -8.01 32.46 -0.59
C SER A 94 -7.27 32.22 0.72
N ALA A 95 -6.56 33.26 1.21
CA ALA A 95 -5.98 33.23 2.55
C ALA A 95 -7.05 33.03 3.64
N GLU A 96 -8.25 33.55 3.42
CA GLU A 96 -9.36 33.57 4.40
C GLU A 96 -10.35 32.44 4.21
N GLU A 97 -10.65 32.04 2.97
CA GLU A 97 -11.65 31.01 2.66
C GLU A 97 -11.03 29.74 2.09
N PRO A 98 -11.53 28.53 2.46
CA PRO A 98 -11.12 27.28 1.83
C PRO A 98 -11.66 27.20 0.40
N PRO A 99 -11.09 26.31 -0.46
CA PRO A 99 -11.69 25.96 -1.75
C PRO A 99 -13.09 25.40 -1.56
N GLN A 100 -14.00 25.75 -2.47
CA GLN A 100 -15.41 25.40 -2.35
C GLN A 100 -16.13 25.40 -3.69
N TYR A 101 -17.23 24.66 -3.76
CA TYR A 101 -18.23 24.75 -4.81
C TYR A 101 -19.36 25.66 -4.33
N ARG A 102 -19.68 26.70 -5.08
CA ARG A 102 -20.69 27.72 -4.78
C ARG A 102 -21.89 27.50 -5.70
N TYR A 103 -23.07 27.39 -5.11
CA TYR A 103 -24.33 27.17 -5.80
C TYR A 103 -25.09 28.49 -5.97
N THR A 104 -25.87 28.61 -7.04
CA THR A 104 -26.68 29.81 -7.31
C THR A 104 -27.75 30.05 -6.24
N ASN A 105 -28.20 29.01 -5.52
CA ASN A 105 -29.16 29.12 -4.40
C ASN A 105 -28.49 29.53 -3.06
N GLY A 106 -27.20 29.91 -3.07
CA GLY A 106 -26.44 30.30 -1.89
C GLY A 106 -25.79 29.16 -1.11
N SER A 107 -26.04 27.90 -1.48
CA SER A 107 -25.38 26.76 -0.86
C SER A 107 -23.89 26.70 -1.21
N ARG A 108 -23.09 26.11 -0.32
CA ARG A 108 -21.64 26.00 -0.51
C ARG A 108 -21.17 24.62 -0.04
N ILE A 109 -20.26 23.99 -0.79
CA ILE A 109 -19.59 22.76 -0.38
C ILE A 109 -18.10 23.03 -0.29
N MET A 110 -17.56 23.07 0.93
CA MET A 110 -16.15 23.29 1.21
C MET A 110 -15.34 22.00 0.99
N ILE A 111 -14.04 22.18 0.69
CA ILE A 111 -13.11 21.09 0.43
C ILE A 111 -11.91 21.25 1.38
N GLY A 112 -11.57 20.19 2.13
CA GLY A 112 -10.46 20.24 3.08
C GLY A 112 -9.79 18.92 3.37
N GLY A 113 -8.71 19.00 4.15
CA GLY A 113 -8.02 17.85 4.73
C GLY A 113 -7.85 18.03 6.23
N MET A 114 -7.84 16.92 6.97
CA MET A 114 -7.60 16.91 8.42
C MET A 114 -6.11 17.08 8.77
N ASP A 115 -5.22 17.07 7.78
CA ASP A 115 -3.81 17.45 7.92
C ASP A 115 -3.63 18.96 8.18
N LYS A 116 -4.56 19.80 7.70
CA LYS A 116 -4.59 21.25 7.90
C LYS A 116 -6.01 21.72 8.22
N PRO A 117 -6.55 21.36 9.39
CA PRO A 117 -7.98 21.50 9.68
C PRO A 117 -8.42 22.96 9.94
N THR A 118 -7.52 23.88 10.25
CA THR A 118 -7.85 25.22 10.76
C THR A 118 -8.93 25.93 9.96
N LYS A 119 -8.83 25.94 8.62
CA LYS A 119 -9.81 26.67 7.78
C LYS A 119 -11.19 26.00 7.72
N ILE A 120 -11.22 24.65 7.74
CA ILE A 120 -12.49 23.92 7.69
C ILE A 120 -13.15 23.82 9.06
N MET A 121 -12.36 23.82 10.14
CA MET A 121 -12.87 23.73 11.51
C MET A 121 -13.35 25.09 12.06
N SER A 122 -13.12 26.20 11.39
CA SER A 122 -13.68 27.51 11.75
C SER A 122 -15.09 27.77 11.16
N SER A 123 -15.61 26.83 10.36
CA SER A 123 -16.95 26.94 9.73
C SER A 123 -17.94 25.95 10.36
N GLU A 124 -19.23 26.23 10.16
CA GLU A 124 -20.34 25.34 10.54
C GLU A 124 -20.94 24.72 9.29
N TYR A 125 -21.40 23.47 9.41
CA TYR A 125 -21.92 22.67 8.30
C TYR A 125 -23.29 22.08 8.64
N ASP A 126 -24.03 21.69 7.62
CA ASP A 126 -25.23 20.86 7.73
C ASP A 126 -24.90 19.40 7.47
N VAL A 127 -24.04 19.15 6.46
CA VAL A 127 -23.66 17.80 6.04
C VAL A 127 -22.17 17.76 5.76
N ALA A 128 -21.50 16.74 6.29
CA ALA A 128 -20.11 16.43 5.97
C ALA A 128 -20.00 15.08 5.29
N TYR A 129 -19.13 14.97 4.30
CA TYR A 129 -18.72 13.70 3.70
C TYR A 129 -17.24 13.46 3.95
N VAL A 130 -16.94 12.36 4.64
CA VAL A 130 -15.58 11.89 4.94
C VAL A 130 -15.23 10.74 4.00
N GLN A 131 -14.31 10.98 3.08
CA GLN A 131 -13.78 9.94 2.19
C GLN A 131 -12.70 9.12 2.88
N GLU A 132 -12.73 7.78 2.70
CA GLU A 132 -11.77 6.83 3.29
C GLU A 132 -11.63 7.05 4.82
N ALA A 133 -12.75 6.98 5.51
CA ALA A 133 -12.87 7.34 6.93
C ALA A 133 -11.94 6.55 7.87
N ILE A 134 -11.45 5.38 7.46
CA ILE A 134 -10.44 4.62 8.19
C ILE A 134 -9.09 5.34 8.31
N GLU A 135 -8.82 6.35 7.48
CA GLU A 135 -7.60 7.16 7.57
C GLU A 135 -7.65 8.19 8.70
N LEU A 136 -8.83 8.51 9.21
CA LEU A 136 -9.04 9.50 10.26
C LEU A 136 -8.85 8.90 11.66
N THR A 137 -8.52 9.78 12.62
CA THR A 137 -8.56 9.45 14.04
C THR A 137 -9.96 9.69 14.62
N THR A 138 -10.23 9.14 15.82
CA THR A 138 -11.45 9.44 16.57
C THR A 138 -11.59 10.95 16.80
N THR A 139 -10.50 11.63 17.14
CA THR A 139 -10.47 13.09 17.36
C THR A 139 -10.82 13.86 16.09
N ASP A 140 -10.29 13.46 14.92
CA ASP A 140 -10.68 14.08 13.63
C ASP A 140 -12.19 13.96 13.40
N TRP A 141 -12.75 12.78 13.63
CA TRP A 141 -14.18 12.49 13.46
C TRP A 141 -15.05 13.35 14.39
N GLU A 142 -14.73 13.39 15.68
CA GLU A 142 -15.44 14.16 16.68
C GLU A 142 -15.34 15.67 16.41
N ASN A 143 -14.18 16.15 15.98
CA ASN A 143 -14.01 17.54 15.56
C ASN A 143 -14.98 17.91 14.43
N ILE A 144 -15.11 17.06 13.39
CA ILE A 144 -16.06 17.29 12.29
C ILE A 144 -17.50 17.28 12.82
N THR A 145 -17.85 16.29 13.64
CA THR A 145 -19.21 16.15 14.20
C THR A 145 -19.63 17.40 14.98
N THR A 146 -18.73 18.03 15.75
CA THR A 146 -19.04 19.25 16.52
C THR A 146 -19.33 20.48 15.62
N ARG A 147 -19.01 20.43 14.33
CA ARG A 147 -19.27 21.51 13.37
C ARG A 147 -20.59 21.34 12.62
N LEU A 148 -21.31 20.25 12.83
CA LEU A 148 -22.60 20.00 12.18
C LEU A 148 -23.73 20.74 12.91
N ARG A 149 -23.86 22.06 12.70
CA ARG A 149 -24.82 22.94 13.39
C ARG A 149 -25.25 24.18 12.61
N ASN A 150 -25.11 24.20 11.26
CA ASN A 150 -25.49 25.35 10.44
C ASN A 150 -27.02 25.59 10.39
N GLY A 151 -27.85 24.54 10.57
CA GLY A 151 -29.30 24.63 10.72
C GLY A 151 -30.08 25.04 9.46
N LYS A 152 -29.53 24.86 8.25
CA LYS A 152 -30.21 25.13 6.98
C LYS A 152 -30.92 23.89 6.41
N VAL A 153 -30.63 22.73 6.96
CA VAL A 153 -31.29 21.47 6.63
C VAL A 153 -32.00 20.96 7.87
N SER A 154 -33.10 20.23 7.70
CA SER A 154 -33.92 19.69 8.81
C SER A 154 -33.18 18.68 9.71
N PHE A 155 -32.05 18.15 9.25
CA PHE A 155 -31.16 17.25 10.01
C PHE A 155 -29.70 17.52 9.62
N GLN A 156 -28.79 17.37 10.55
CA GLN A 156 -27.35 17.39 10.31
C GLN A 156 -26.84 15.96 10.17
N GLN A 157 -25.90 15.73 9.24
CA GLN A 157 -25.42 14.38 9.00
C GLN A 157 -23.93 14.35 8.63
N LEU A 158 -23.19 13.44 9.26
CA LEU A 158 -21.88 13.01 8.80
C LEU A 158 -22.03 11.72 8.02
N MET A 159 -21.72 11.77 6.73
CA MET A 159 -21.65 10.60 5.84
C MET A 159 -20.20 10.22 5.64
N ALA A 160 -19.90 8.95 5.57
CA ALA A 160 -18.55 8.46 5.33
C ALA A 160 -18.54 7.22 4.46
N ASP A 161 -17.41 6.95 3.82
CA ASP A 161 -17.16 5.67 3.17
C ASP A 161 -15.80 5.10 3.56
N CYS A 162 -15.68 3.79 3.47
CA CYS A 162 -14.39 3.10 3.56
C CYS A 162 -14.45 1.69 2.96
N ASN A 163 -13.28 1.16 2.64
CA ASN A 163 -13.09 -0.28 2.58
C ASN A 163 -12.88 -0.79 4.01
N PRO A 164 -13.26 -2.05 4.34
CA PRO A 164 -13.02 -2.62 5.65
C PRO A 164 -11.53 -2.69 6.03
N ASP A 165 -11.27 -2.62 7.33
CA ASP A 165 -9.97 -2.80 7.95
C ASP A 165 -10.06 -3.86 9.07
N ILE A 166 -9.26 -3.76 10.15
CA ILE A 166 -9.32 -4.68 11.29
C ILE A 166 -10.62 -4.51 12.09
N PRO A 167 -11.14 -5.58 12.71
CA PRO A 167 -12.37 -5.53 13.50
C PRO A 167 -12.28 -4.60 14.71
N THR A 168 -11.06 -4.41 15.25
CA THR A 168 -10.80 -3.55 16.41
C THR A 168 -10.61 -2.07 16.04
N HIS A 169 -10.75 -1.70 14.77
CA HIS A 169 -10.65 -0.32 14.34
C HIS A 169 -11.73 0.54 15.02
N TRP A 170 -11.39 1.73 15.50
CA TRP A 170 -12.28 2.61 16.25
C TRP A 170 -13.62 2.87 15.52
N LEU A 171 -13.58 3.03 14.21
CA LEU A 171 -14.77 3.29 13.38
C LEU A 171 -15.71 2.07 13.37
N LYS A 172 -15.15 0.85 13.24
CA LYS A 172 -15.94 -0.39 13.33
C LYS A 172 -16.57 -0.54 14.72
N GLN A 173 -15.78 -0.32 15.76
CA GLN A 173 -16.30 -0.38 17.15
C GLN A 173 -17.38 0.67 17.41
N ARG A 174 -17.25 1.87 16.81
CA ARG A 174 -18.26 2.92 16.89
C ARG A 174 -19.59 2.48 16.25
N CYS A 175 -19.50 1.78 15.11
CA CYS A 175 -20.67 1.19 14.44
C CYS A 175 -21.28 0.06 15.28
N ASP A 176 -20.46 -0.82 15.86
CA ASP A 176 -20.93 -1.94 16.68
C ASP A 176 -21.65 -1.47 17.96
N LYS A 177 -21.23 -0.32 18.49
CA LYS A 177 -21.91 0.35 19.64
C LYS A 177 -23.16 1.14 19.23
N GLY A 178 -23.51 1.19 17.95
CA GLY A 178 -24.68 1.90 17.44
C GLY A 178 -24.55 3.42 17.38
N ALA A 179 -23.36 4.00 17.61
CA ALA A 179 -23.13 5.43 17.50
C ALA A 179 -23.04 5.92 16.04
N THR A 180 -22.65 5.05 15.12
CA THR A 180 -22.62 5.30 13.68
C THR A 180 -23.38 4.19 12.97
N ARG A 181 -24.35 4.54 12.12
CA ARG A 181 -25.07 3.58 11.29
C ARG A 181 -24.18 3.03 10.18
N MET A 182 -23.93 1.72 10.15
CA MET A 182 -23.22 1.08 9.04
C MET A 182 -24.20 0.58 7.97
N LEU A 183 -23.96 0.93 6.71
CA LEU A 183 -24.62 0.41 5.53
C LEU A 183 -23.63 -0.44 4.75
N HIS A 184 -23.96 -1.72 4.55
CA HIS A 184 -23.09 -2.67 3.84
C HIS A 184 -23.29 -2.58 2.35
N CYS A 185 -22.24 -2.16 1.62
CA CYS A 185 -22.21 -2.07 0.17
C CYS A 185 -21.76 -3.40 -0.44
N ARG A 186 -22.32 -3.71 -1.62
CA ARG A 186 -22.02 -4.93 -2.39
C ARG A 186 -21.64 -4.56 -3.81
N HIS A 187 -20.90 -5.40 -4.49
CA HIS A 187 -20.57 -5.18 -5.90
C HIS A 187 -21.82 -5.17 -6.79
N GLU A 188 -22.81 -5.99 -6.46
CA GLU A 188 -24.07 -6.12 -7.17
C GLU A 188 -24.87 -4.79 -7.18
N ASP A 189 -24.63 -3.91 -6.21
CA ASP A 189 -25.26 -2.59 -6.12
C ASP A 189 -24.67 -1.59 -7.15
N ASN A 190 -23.52 -1.91 -7.78
CA ASN A 190 -22.89 -1.02 -8.76
C ASN A 190 -23.32 -1.38 -10.19
N PRO A 191 -24.12 -0.52 -10.87
CA PRO A 191 -24.60 -0.77 -12.22
C PRO A 191 -23.51 -0.83 -13.29
N ARG A 192 -22.30 -0.33 -13.01
CA ARG A 192 -21.14 -0.49 -13.89
C ARG A 192 -20.61 -1.92 -13.89
N LEU A 193 -20.77 -2.64 -12.77
CA LEU A 193 -20.26 -3.99 -12.62
C LEU A 193 -21.32 -5.06 -12.86
N PHE A 194 -22.58 -4.80 -12.48
CA PHE A 194 -23.68 -5.73 -12.58
C PHE A 194 -24.89 -5.13 -13.29
N ARG A 195 -25.45 -5.90 -14.22
CA ARG A 195 -26.71 -5.58 -14.90
C ARG A 195 -27.91 -5.77 -13.94
N PRO A 196 -29.10 -5.28 -14.32
CA PRO A 196 -30.31 -5.50 -13.51
C PRO A 196 -30.70 -6.97 -13.35
N ASP A 197 -30.33 -7.83 -14.29
CA ASP A 197 -30.52 -9.29 -14.24
C ASP A 197 -29.53 -10.02 -13.37
N GLY A 198 -28.59 -9.31 -12.73
CA GLY A 198 -27.52 -9.88 -11.88
C GLY A 198 -26.29 -10.38 -12.64
N ALA A 199 -26.27 -10.30 -13.97
CA ALA A 199 -25.10 -10.69 -14.75
C ALA A 199 -24.02 -9.61 -14.71
N LEU A 200 -22.75 -10.04 -14.73
CA LEU A 200 -21.61 -9.12 -14.83
C LEU A 200 -21.57 -8.42 -16.18
N THR A 201 -21.23 -7.14 -16.16
CA THR A 201 -20.82 -6.40 -17.35
C THR A 201 -19.42 -6.81 -17.78
N LEU A 202 -18.94 -6.41 -18.96
CA LEU A 202 -17.56 -6.62 -19.37
C LEU A 202 -16.56 -5.94 -18.42
N GLU A 203 -16.88 -4.71 -17.99
CA GLU A 203 -16.11 -3.99 -16.99
C GLU A 203 -16.13 -4.73 -15.64
N GLY A 204 -17.30 -5.25 -15.25
CA GLY A 204 -17.48 -6.05 -14.05
C GLY A 204 -16.64 -7.33 -14.06
N GLN A 205 -16.61 -8.07 -15.15
CA GLN A 205 -15.78 -9.27 -15.30
C GLN A 205 -14.29 -8.98 -15.12
N ALA A 206 -13.80 -7.93 -15.79
CA ALA A 206 -12.39 -7.52 -15.70
C ALA A 206 -12.01 -7.08 -14.27
N TYR A 207 -12.86 -6.26 -13.65
CA TYR A 207 -12.59 -5.70 -12.32
C TYR A 207 -12.70 -6.76 -11.22
N ILE A 208 -13.77 -7.57 -11.20
CA ILE A 208 -13.94 -8.65 -10.24
C ILE A 208 -12.82 -9.69 -10.40
N GLY A 209 -12.46 -10.04 -11.63
CA GLY A 209 -11.30 -10.91 -11.90
C GLY A 209 -9.99 -10.35 -11.35
N THR A 210 -9.81 -9.03 -11.32
CA THR A 210 -8.65 -8.39 -10.68
C THR A 210 -8.70 -8.56 -9.16
N LEU A 211 -9.86 -8.36 -8.53
CA LEU A 211 -10.03 -8.55 -7.10
C LEU A 211 -9.92 -10.02 -6.67
N ASP A 212 -10.35 -10.95 -7.53
CA ASP A 212 -10.25 -12.39 -7.25
C ASP A 212 -8.80 -12.91 -7.23
N ARG A 213 -7.88 -12.23 -7.91
CA ARG A 213 -6.43 -12.51 -7.84
C ARG A 213 -5.77 -12.03 -6.55
N LEU A 214 -6.43 -11.18 -5.76
CA LEU A 214 -5.94 -10.79 -4.44
C LEU A 214 -5.87 -11.99 -3.50
N THR A 215 -5.09 -11.88 -2.43
CA THR A 215 -4.83 -12.97 -1.50
C THR A 215 -5.04 -12.55 -0.05
N GLY A 216 -5.16 -13.53 0.85
CA GLY A 216 -5.22 -13.33 2.30
C GLY A 216 -6.25 -12.27 2.72
N VAL A 217 -5.91 -11.52 3.73
CA VAL A 217 -6.75 -10.46 4.31
C VAL A 217 -7.17 -9.40 3.30
N ARG A 218 -6.27 -9.04 2.37
CA ARG A 218 -6.59 -8.04 1.36
C ARG A 218 -7.73 -8.48 0.44
N LYS A 219 -7.79 -9.77 0.07
CA LYS A 219 -8.93 -10.32 -0.66
C LYS A 219 -10.21 -10.25 0.16
N GLN A 220 -10.15 -10.64 1.43
CA GLN A 220 -11.31 -10.61 2.32
C GLN A 220 -11.86 -9.18 2.48
N ARG A 221 -11.01 -8.18 2.60
CA ARG A 221 -11.43 -6.77 2.71
C ARG A 221 -11.92 -6.19 1.39
N LEU A 222 -11.12 -6.26 0.34
CA LEU A 222 -11.38 -5.54 -0.91
C LEU A 222 -12.31 -6.28 -1.87
N ARG A 223 -12.35 -7.63 -1.80
CA ARG A 223 -13.24 -8.45 -2.64
C ARG A 223 -14.53 -8.86 -1.91
N HIS A 224 -14.42 -9.19 -0.62
CA HIS A 224 -15.58 -9.69 0.14
C HIS A 224 -16.15 -8.68 1.13
N GLY A 225 -15.52 -7.52 1.33
CA GLY A 225 -16.03 -6.46 2.21
C GLY A 225 -16.04 -6.81 3.69
N GLN A 226 -15.16 -7.68 4.13
CA GLN A 226 -15.11 -8.19 5.50
C GLN A 226 -14.12 -7.39 6.36
N TRP A 227 -14.55 -7.04 7.57
CA TRP A 227 -13.66 -6.49 8.61
C TRP A 227 -12.92 -7.66 9.25
N VAL A 228 -11.65 -7.85 8.88
CA VAL A 228 -10.83 -8.97 9.33
C VAL A 228 -9.43 -8.50 9.68
N ALA A 229 -8.84 -9.11 10.72
CA ALA A 229 -7.43 -8.94 11.07
C ALA A 229 -6.58 -9.95 10.29
N ALA A 230 -5.34 -9.57 9.98
CA ALA A 230 -4.35 -10.53 9.56
C ALA A 230 -3.89 -11.30 10.80
N GLU A 231 -3.95 -12.61 10.73
CA GLU A 231 -3.50 -13.52 11.78
C GLU A 231 -2.57 -14.57 11.17
N GLY A 232 -1.60 -15.03 11.97
CA GLY A 232 -0.70 -16.10 11.56
C GLY A 232 0.50 -15.61 10.73
N LEU A 233 0.98 -16.49 9.85
CA LEU A 233 2.16 -16.27 9.01
C LEU A 233 1.87 -15.26 7.90
N ILE A 234 2.83 -14.37 7.66
CA ILE A 234 2.75 -13.42 6.54
C ILE A 234 2.90 -14.16 5.20
N TYR A 235 3.82 -15.11 5.13
CA TYR A 235 4.09 -15.89 3.92
C TYR A 235 3.54 -17.30 4.01
N GLU A 236 2.22 -17.45 4.28
CA GLU A 236 1.51 -18.75 4.37
C GLU A 236 1.70 -19.65 3.15
N GLY A 237 1.95 -19.06 1.98
CA GLY A 237 2.18 -19.78 0.73
C GLY A 237 3.58 -20.41 0.62
N TRP A 238 4.48 -20.18 1.59
CA TRP A 238 5.82 -20.75 1.60
C TRP A 238 5.77 -22.28 1.79
N ASP A 239 6.45 -22.99 0.91
CA ASP A 239 6.58 -24.44 0.93
C ASP A 239 7.97 -24.80 0.44
N GLU A 240 8.81 -25.33 1.30
CA GLU A 240 10.19 -25.69 0.97
C GLU A 240 10.31 -26.65 -0.21
N ALA A 241 9.35 -27.57 -0.35
CA ALA A 241 9.35 -28.52 -1.47
C ALA A 241 9.14 -27.85 -2.84
N LYS A 242 8.52 -26.66 -2.85
CA LYS A 242 8.22 -25.92 -4.07
C LYS A 242 9.19 -24.77 -4.32
N HIS A 243 9.69 -24.14 -3.26
CA HIS A 243 10.42 -22.87 -3.35
C HIS A 243 11.93 -23.02 -3.15
N LEU A 244 12.39 -24.13 -2.54
CA LEU A 244 13.81 -24.42 -2.42
C LEU A 244 14.29 -25.27 -3.59
N LEU A 245 15.29 -24.77 -4.31
CA LEU A 245 15.92 -25.48 -5.42
C LEU A 245 17.39 -25.82 -5.11
N ASP A 246 17.86 -26.90 -5.66
CA ASP A 246 19.29 -27.18 -5.70
C ASP A 246 19.98 -26.19 -6.62
N ARG A 247 21.28 -25.91 -6.37
CA ARG A 247 22.05 -24.98 -7.19
C ARG A 247 22.15 -25.48 -8.63
N PHE A 248 22.03 -24.54 -9.53
CA PHE A 248 22.25 -24.71 -10.96
C PHE A 248 23.08 -23.55 -11.51
N ASP A 249 23.65 -23.69 -12.69
CA ASP A 249 24.39 -22.63 -13.37
C ASP A 249 23.44 -21.54 -13.85
N ILE A 250 23.52 -20.37 -13.22
CA ILE A 250 22.66 -19.23 -13.55
C ILE A 250 23.22 -18.52 -14.77
N PRO A 251 22.46 -18.45 -15.90
CA PRO A 251 22.94 -17.80 -17.11
C PRO A 251 23.33 -16.33 -16.88
N ASP A 252 24.42 -15.87 -17.48
CA ASP A 252 24.87 -14.49 -17.38
C ASP A 252 23.88 -13.50 -18.02
N SER A 253 23.04 -13.96 -18.93
CA SER A 253 21.98 -13.17 -19.56
C SER A 253 20.83 -12.81 -18.61
N TRP A 254 20.71 -13.49 -17.48
CA TRP A 254 19.67 -13.18 -16.50
C TRP A 254 19.99 -11.89 -15.74
N THR A 255 18.98 -11.07 -15.47
CA THR A 255 19.17 -9.80 -14.74
C THR A 255 19.52 -10.08 -13.29
N ARG A 256 20.50 -9.38 -12.74
CA ARG A 256 20.88 -9.45 -11.33
C ARG A 256 20.29 -8.28 -10.55
N TRP A 257 19.82 -8.55 -9.35
CA TRP A 257 19.29 -7.57 -8.39
C TRP A 257 19.91 -7.85 -7.02
N TRP A 258 20.28 -6.80 -6.31
CA TRP A 258 20.73 -6.94 -4.94
C TRP A 258 19.79 -6.16 -4.03
N SER A 259 19.56 -6.68 -2.80
CA SER A 259 18.87 -5.97 -1.73
C SER A 259 19.69 -6.02 -0.46
N VAL A 260 19.60 -4.93 0.34
CA VAL A 260 20.37 -4.79 1.59
C VAL A 260 19.46 -4.24 2.66
N ASP A 261 19.45 -4.91 3.81
CA ASP A 261 18.92 -4.42 5.07
C ASP A 261 20.10 -4.19 6.03
N PHE A 262 20.24 -2.95 6.54
CA PHE A 262 21.38 -2.57 7.37
C PHE A 262 21.16 -2.96 8.82
N GLY A 263 22.20 -3.48 9.45
CA GLY A 263 22.22 -3.81 10.86
C GLY A 263 23.63 -4.01 11.41
N TYR A 264 23.80 -3.80 12.70
CA TYR A 264 25.04 -4.09 13.42
C TYR A 264 24.78 -5.07 14.57
N THR A 265 23.93 -4.70 15.53
CA THR A 265 23.44 -5.61 16.58
C THR A 265 22.38 -6.57 16.04
N ASN A 266 21.51 -6.07 15.19
CA ASN A 266 20.66 -6.86 14.32
C ASN A 266 21.45 -7.30 13.08
N PRO A 267 21.02 -8.35 12.39
CA PRO A 267 21.70 -8.80 11.18
C PRO A 267 21.78 -7.73 10.10
N PHE A 268 22.95 -7.58 9.49
CA PHE A 268 23.08 -7.04 8.14
C PHE A 268 22.74 -8.17 7.17
N VAL A 269 21.85 -7.90 6.25
CA VAL A 269 21.46 -8.87 5.22
C VAL A 269 21.71 -8.30 3.84
N LEU A 270 22.47 -9.05 3.01
CA LEU A 270 22.54 -8.85 1.57
C LEU A 270 21.94 -10.07 0.88
N GLN A 271 21.05 -9.84 -0.05
CA GLN A 271 20.52 -10.87 -0.95
C GLN A 271 20.86 -10.56 -2.40
N CYS A 272 21.42 -11.55 -3.09
CA CYS A 272 21.72 -11.51 -4.52
C CYS A 272 20.67 -12.36 -5.27
N TRP A 273 19.91 -11.72 -6.14
CA TRP A 273 18.83 -12.31 -6.89
C TRP A 273 19.13 -12.35 -8.38
N ALA A 274 18.75 -13.44 -9.03
CA ALA A 274 18.70 -13.56 -10.47
C ALA A 274 17.26 -13.59 -10.95
N GLU A 275 16.95 -12.89 -12.04
CA GLU A 275 15.63 -12.87 -12.67
C GLU A 275 15.72 -13.51 -14.05
N ASP A 276 14.93 -14.57 -14.27
CA ASP A 276 14.83 -15.25 -15.55
C ASP A 276 13.97 -14.45 -16.56
N PRO A 277 13.95 -14.84 -17.85
CA PRO A 277 13.13 -14.19 -18.87
C PRO A 277 11.61 -14.22 -18.59
N ASP A 278 11.13 -15.17 -17.77
CA ASP A 278 9.73 -15.28 -17.37
C ASP A 278 9.42 -14.45 -16.11
N GLY A 279 10.42 -13.72 -15.59
CA GLY A 279 10.26 -12.85 -14.41
C GLY A 279 10.28 -13.58 -13.07
N ARG A 280 10.75 -14.85 -13.02
CA ARG A 280 10.96 -15.57 -11.76
C ARG A 280 12.22 -15.07 -11.09
N LEU A 281 12.17 -14.91 -9.76
CA LEU A 281 13.30 -14.48 -8.93
C LEU A 281 13.92 -15.69 -8.22
N TYR A 282 15.24 -15.75 -8.25
CA TYR A 282 16.05 -16.80 -7.62
C TYR A 282 17.06 -16.17 -6.68
N LEU A 283 16.90 -16.37 -5.35
CA LEU A 283 17.92 -15.99 -4.37
C LEU A 283 19.08 -16.99 -4.46
N TYR A 284 20.21 -16.55 -5.01
CA TYR A 284 21.35 -17.43 -5.27
C TYR A 284 22.54 -17.21 -4.34
N ARG A 285 22.57 -16.06 -3.61
CA ARG A 285 23.58 -15.76 -2.60
C ARG A 285 22.97 -14.88 -1.51
N GLU A 286 23.29 -15.21 -0.26
CA GLU A 286 22.86 -14.46 0.91
C GLU A 286 24.04 -14.28 1.87
N ILE A 287 24.27 -13.05 2.36
CA ILE A 287 25.12 -12.74 3.50
C ILE A 287 24.17 -12.31 4.63
N TYR A 288 24.29 -12.96 5.77
CA TYR A 288 23.41 -12.74 6.92
C TYR A 288 24.26 -12.76 8.19
N CYS A 289 24.75 -11.59 8.63
CA CYS A 289 25.76 -11.49 9.69
C CYS A 289 25.54 -10.31 10.62
N THR A 290 25.91 -10.48 11.90
CA THR A 290 25.92 -9.42 12.91
C THR A 290 27.34 -8.92 13.23
N LYS A 291 27.44 -7.80 13.95
CA LYS A 291 28.68 -7.27 14.54
C LYS A 291 29.80 -7.00 13.53
N ARG A 292 29.46 -6.58 12.33
CA ARG A 292 30.39 -6.11 11.30
C ARG A 292 29.99 -4.72 10.82
N LEU A 293 30.96 -3.89 10.51
CA LEU A 293 30.71 -2.57 9.94
C LEU A 293 30.31 -2.70 8.46
N VAL A 294 29.58 -1.71 7.94
CA VAL A 294 29.13 -1.71 6.53
C VAL A 294 30.31 -1.81 5.55
N GLU A 295 31.46 -1.19 5.87
CA GLU A 295 32.65 -1.32 5.02
C GLU A 295 33.20 -2.75 4.99
N ASP A 296 33.13 -3.49 6.11
CA ASP A 296 33.61 -4.89 6.16
C ASP A 296 32.66 -5.80 5.40
N HIS A 297 31.36 -5.53 5.46
CA HIS A 297 30.37 -6.19 4.60
C HIS A 297 30.65 -5.90 3.12
N ALA A 298 30.93 -4.66 2.75
CA ALA A 298 31.27 -4.32 1.37
C ALA A 298 32.52 -5.07 0.87
N LYS A 299 33.55 -5.19 1.71
CA LYS A 299 34.75 -6.00 1.38
C LYS A 299 34.39 -7.48 1.23
N ALA A 300 33.57 -8.04 2.13
CA ALA A 300 33.10 -9.44 2.02
C ALA A 300 32.29 -9.67 0.73
N ILE A 301 31.38 -8.77 0.39
CA ILE A 301 30.61 -8.81 -0.88
C ILE A 301 31.54 -8.84 -2.07
N LEU A 302 32.54 -7.94 -2.12
CA LEU A 302 33.48 -7.87 -3.23
C LEU A 302 34.34 -9.14 -3.36
N ARG A 303 34.65 -9.81 -2.25
CA ARG A 303 35.34 -11.10 -2.26
C ARG A 303 34.53 -12.21 -2.90
N GLU A 304 33.19 -12.16 -2.75
CA GLU A 304 32.30 -13.16 -3.36
C GLU A 304 32.16 -12.98 -4.87
N VAL A 305 32.19 -11.74 -5.38
CA VAL A 305 31.85 -11.41 -6.78
C VAL A 305 33.06 -11.04 -7.63
N ARG A 306 34.28 -10.98 -7.07
CA ARG A 306 35.52 -10.64 -7.80
C ARG A 306 36.58 -11.72 -7.58
N ARG A 307 37.32 -12.03 -8.61
CA ARG A 307 38.47 -12.93 -8.56
C ARG A 307 39.61 -12.33 -9.39
N CYS A 308 40.84 -12.66 -9.00
CA CYS A 308 42.02 -12.31 -9.81
C CYS A 308 42.23 -13.38 -10.88
N ALA A 309 42.25 -12.97 -12.14
CA ALA A 309 42.46 -13.87 -13.27
C ALA A 309 43.84 -14.57 -13.23
N ASP A 310 44.86 -13.89 -12.73
CA ASP A 310 46.25 -14.36 -12.74
C ASP A 310 46.59 -15.22 -11.52
N CYS A 311 46.25 -14.77 -10.32
CA CYS A 311 46.59 -15.48 -9.04
C CYS A 311 45.78 -16.77 -8.86
N CYS A 312 44.53 -16.84 -9.36
CA CYS A 312 43.72 -18.05 -9.30
C CYS A 312 44.29 -19.20 -10.12
N LYS A 313 45.06 -18.89 -11.17
CA LYS A 313 45.75 -19.89 -11.98
C LYS A 313 47.00 -20.48 -11.32
N SER A 314 47.67 -19.73 -10.42
CA SER A 314 48.95 -20.13 -9.82
C SER A 314 48.82 -20.94 -8.53
N LYS A 315 47.60 -21.11 -7.94
CA LYS A 315 47.34 -21.84 -6.67
C LYS A 315 48.34 -21.54 -5.55
N ALA A 316 48.90 -20.32 -5.49
CA ALA A 316 49.82 -19.93 -4.44
C ALA A 316 49.05 -19.88 -3.10
N ARG A 317 49.31 -20.85 -2.20
CA ARG A 317 48.70 -20.92 -0.89
C ARG A 317 49.07 -19.67 -0.07
N GLY A 318 48.07 -18.95 0.41
CA GLY A 318 48.22 -17.82 1.33
C GLY A 318 48.23 -16.43 0.72
N HIS A 319 48.04 -16.28 -0.61
CA HIS A 319 47.95 -14.96 -1.24
C HIS A 319 46.47 -14.47 -1.27
N ASP A 320 46.22 -13.34 -0.58
CA ASP A 320 44.92 -12.67 -0.68
C ASP A 320 44.91 -11.61 -1.80
N CYS A 321 44.29 -11.95 -2.91
CA CYS A 321 44.20 -11.07 -4.08
C CYS A 321 43.45 -9.77 -3.78
N HIS A 322 42.61 -9.72 -2.77
CA HIS A 322 41.79 -8.53 -2.42
C HIS A 322 42.59 -7.48 -1.63
N THR A 323 43.73 -7.87 -1.06
CA THR A 323 44.63 -6.96 -0.35
C THR A 323 45.91 -6.65 -1.14
N CYS A 324 46.13 -7.32 -2.29
CA CYS A 324 47.29 -7.15 -3.14
C CYS A 324 47.07 -6.06 -4.17
N GLU A 325 47.86 -4.98 -4.11
CA GLU A 325 47.79 -3.86 -5.08
C GLU A 325 48.15 -4.26 -6.53
N ALA A 326 48.93 -5.33 -6.67
CA ALA A 326 49.33 -5.84 -7.99
C ALA A 326 48.28 -6.71 -8.69
N CYS A 327 47.25 -7.14 -7.95
CA CYS A 327 46.21 -8.01 -8.49
C CYS A 327 45.08 -7.23 -9.16
N ARG A 328 44.84 -7.54 -10.43
CA ARG A 328 43.68 -7.04 -11.16
C ARG A 328 42.49 -7.94 -10.92
N LEU A 329 41.49 -7.43 -10.11
CA LEU A 329 40.28 -8.15 -9.79
C LEU A 329 39.22 -7.92 -10.87
N GLU A 330 38.67 -9.01 -11.39
CA GLU A 330 37.59 -9.01 -12.36
C GLU A 330 36.30 -9.58 -11.76
N TRP A 331 35.16 -9.11 -12.23
CA TRP A 331 33.86 -9.63 -11.84
C TRP A 331 33.68 -11.05 -12.37
N THR A 332 33.21 -11.94 -11.53
CA THR A 332 32.94 -13.34 -11.87
C THR A 332 31.51 -13.59 -12.32
N GLU A 333 30.66 -12.60 -12.19
CA GLU A 333 29.23 -12.64 -12.54
C GLU A 333 28.76 -11.24 -13.01
N PRO A 334 27.62 -11.14 -13.71
CA PRO A 334 27.07 -9.86 -14.13
C PRO A 334 26.78 -8.93 -12.94
N LYS A 335 27.09 -7.66 -13.11
CA LYS A 335 26.79 -6.64 -12.09
C LYS A 335 25.28 -6.51 -11.88
N PRO A 336 24.83 -6.21 -10.64
CA PRO A 336 23.41 -5.98 -10.40
C PRO A 336 22.91 -4.74 -11.16
N ARG A 337 21.69 -4.84 -11.66
CA ARG A 337 20.99 -3.73 -12.31
C ARG A 337 20.66 -2.62 -11.31
N ALA A 338 20.36 -3.00 -10.06
CA ALA A 338 20.18 -2.10 -8.95
C ALA A 338 20.54 -2.79 -7.63
N ILE A 339 20.96 -1.99 -6.64
CA ILE A 339 21.16 -2.37 -5.25
C ILE A 339 20.10 -1.62 -4.45
N ILE A 340 19.06 -2.32 -3.99
CA ILE A 340 17.93 -1.76 -3.27
C ILE A 340 18.24 -1.85 -1.78
N CYS A 341 18.31 -0.71 -1.08
CA CYS A 341 18.68 -0.67 0.32
C CYS A 341 17.58 -0.03 1.17
N ASP A 342 17.59 -0.36 2.46
CA ASP A 342 16.83 0.41 3.45
C ASP A 342 17.16 1.91 3.38
N HIS A 343 16.40 2.73 4.09
CA HIS A 343 16.41 4.20 3.96
C HIS A 343 17.57 4.89 4.69
N ASP A 344 18.39 4.18 5.44
CA ASP A 344 19.53 4.78 6.13
C ASP A 344 20.51 5.41 5.14
N ALA A 345 20.62 6.74 5.20
CA ALA A 345 21.41 7.51 4.22
C ALA A 345 22.91 7.37 4.45
N GLU A 346 23.34 7.23 5.71
CA GLU A 346 24.76 7.13 6.09
C GLU A 346 25.31 5.74 5.71
N ASP A 347 24.60 4.69 6.08
CA ASP A 347 24.97 3.31 5.73
C ASP A 347 24.97 3.09 4.22
N ARG A 348 23.99 3.66 3.50
CA ARG A 348 23.97 3.63 2.04
C ARG A 348 25.17 4.35 1.42
N ALA A 349 25.52 5.53 1.91
CA ALA A 349 26.68 6.28 1.40
C ALA A 349 27.98 5.51 1.65
N THR A 350 28.13 4.88 2.82
CA THR A 350 29.26 4.03 3.15
C THR A 350 29.35 2.82 2.24
N LEU A 351 28.24 2.11 2.04
CA LEU A 351 28.17 0.96 1.13
C LEU A 351 28.53 1.36 -0.31
N GLN A 352 27.98 2.46 -0.82
CA GLN A 352 28.27 2.98 -2.17
C GLN A 352 29.75 3.29 -2.35
N LYS A 353 30.37 3.97 -1.36
CA LYS A 353 31.78 4.32 -1.37
C LYS A 353 32.66 3.08 -1.53
N HIS A 354 32.38 2.03 -0.76
CA HIS A 354 33.23 0.83 -0.73
C HIS A 354 32.94 -0.15 -1.86
N LEU A 355 31.69 -0.24 -2.35
CA LEU A 355 31.35 -1.08 -3.50
C LEU A 355 31.71 -0.40 -4.85
N GLY A 356 31.78 0.93 -4.89
CA GLY A 356 31.92 1.69 -6.14
C GLY A 356 30.68 1.62 -7.04
N MET A 357 29.50 1.41 -6.45
CA MET A 357 28.22 1.30 -7.16
C MET A 357 27.13 2.09 -6.43
N SER A 358 26.20 2.70 -7.18
CA SER A 358 25.07 3.42 -6.62
C SER A 358 24.01 2.49 -6.04
N THR A 359 23.29 2.97 -5.01
CA THR A 359 22.15 2.26 -4.41
C THR A 359 20.86 3.04 -4.64
N VAL A 360 19.73 2.34 -4.60
CA VAL A 360 18.37 2.92 -4.63
C VAL A 360 17.66 2.65 -3.30
N PRO A 361 16.90 3.63 -2.77
CA PRO A 361 16.13 3.40 -1.55
C PRO A 361 14.96 2.44 -1.82
N ALA A 362 14.70 1.55 -0.88
CA ALA A 362 13.56 0.65 -0.94
C ALA A 362 12.22 1.41 -0.96
N LYS A 363 11.19 0.83 -1.58
CA LYS A 363 9.85 1.43 -1.60
C LYS A 363 9.19 1.39 -0.22
N LYS A 364 8.56 2.50 0.16
CA LYS A 364 8.03 2.71 1.52
C LYS A 364 6.78 1.87 1.84
N SER A 365 6.02 1.41 0.84
CA SER A 365 4.79 0.64 1.08
C SER A 365 5.12 -0.78 1.51
N VAL A 366 5.07 -1.03 2.82
CA VAL A 366 5.29 -2.37 3.40
C VAL A 366 4.17 -3.32 2.98
N SER A 367 2.91 -2.91 3.14
CA SER A 367 1.73 -3.73 2.82
C SER A 367 1.71 -4.20 1.36
N ASP A 368 1.98 -3.30 0.40
CA ASP A 368 1.98 -3.68 -1.02
C ASP A 368 3.15 -4.61 -1.36
N GLY A 369 4.31 -4.38 -0.74
CA GLY A 369 5.48 -5.25 -0.91
C GLY A 369 5.25 -6.66 -0.36
N LEU A 370 4.62 -6.79 0.82
CA LEU A 370 4.23 -8.08 1.39
C LEU A 370 3.23 -8.81 0.50
N GLN A 371 2.20 -8.11 0.01
CA GLN A 371 1.21 -8.68 -0.92
C GLN A 371 1.86 -9.17 -2.22
N ALA A 372 2.81 -8.41 -2.77
CA ALA A 372 3.55 -8.84 -3.95
C ALA A 372 4.38 -10.11 -3.67
N GLY A 373 5.05 -10.19 -2.50
CA GLY A 373 5.74 -11.39 -2.03
C GLY A 373 4.82 -12.61 -1.92
N GLN A 374 3.69 -12.45 -1.25
CA GLN A 374 2.67 -13.51 -1.15
C GLN A 374 2.17 -13.97 -2.53
N THR A 375 2.04 -13.06 -3.48
CA THR A 375 1.61 -13.39 -4.85
C THR A 375 2.67 -14.20 -5.57
N ARG A 376 3.96 -13.89 -5.41
CA ARG A 376 5.07 -14.62 -6.04
C ARG A 376 5.27 -16.03 -5.49
N LEU A 377 4.86 -16.30 -4.25
CA LEU A 377 4.89 -17.63 -3.64
C LEU A 377 3.77 -18.54 -4.14
N LYS A 378 2.73 -18.02 -4.76
CA LYS A 378 1.67 -18.83 -5.35
C LYS A 378 2.09 -19.45 -6.66
N LEU A 379 1.49 -20.61 -6.96
CA LEU A 379 1.60 -21.20 -8.28
C LEU A 379 0.91 -20.28 -9.30
N ALA A 380 1.62 -19.92 -10.35
CA ALA A 380 1.06 -19.21 -11.49
C ALA A 380 0.39 -20.18 -12.47
N ASP A 381 -0.12 -19.67 -13.59
CA ASP A 381 -0.85 -20.46 -14.59
C ASP A 381 -0.02 -21.61 -15.19
N ASP A 382 1.30 -21.49 -15.15
CA ASP A 382 2.26 -22.54 -15.57
C ASP A 382 2.55 -23.59 -14.47
N GLY A 383 1.83 -23.53 -13.34
CA GLY A 383 1.99 -24.45 -12.21
C GLY A 383 3.27 -24.23 -11.38
N LYS A 384 3.99 -23.11 -11.59
CA LYS A 384 5.25 -22.81 -10.90
C LYS A 384 5.16 -21.50 -10.11
N PRO A 385 5.82 -21.38 -8.94
CA PRO A 385 5.93 -20.10 -8.24
C PRO A 385 6.81 -19.12 -9.02
N ARG A 386 6.77 -17.85 -8.61
CA ARG A 386 7.59 -16.78 -9.20
C ARG A 386 8.75 -16.34 -8.30
N LEU A 387 9.01 -17.09 -7.21
CA LEU A 387 10.10 -16.84 -6.28
C LEU A 387 10.68 -18.16 -5.79
N TYR A 388 12.01 -18.25 -5.83
CA TYR A 388 12.78 -19.41 -5.41
C TYR A 388 14.00 -18.98 -4.58
N ILE A 389 14.46 -19.87 -3.69
CA ILE A 389 15.71 -19.72 -2.95
C ILE A 389 16.57 -20.95 -3.24
N LEU A 390 17.86 -20.76 -3.53
CA LEU A 390 18.78 -21.91 -3.67
C LEU A 390 19.21 -22.39 -2.28
N ARG A 391 19.23 -23.72 -2.07
CA ARG A 391 19.50 -24.35 -0.76
C ARG A 391 20.84 -23.93 -0.15
N ASP A 392 21.82 -23.64 -0.99
CA ASP A 392 23.18 -23.22 -0.61
C ASP A 392 23.42 -21.73 -0.85
N SER A 393 22.34 -20.91 -0.82
CA SER A 393 22.47 -19.46 -1.01
C SER A 393 23.24 -18.77 0.10
N LEU A 394 23.20 -19.25 1.34
CA LEU A 394 23.89 -18.66 2.48
C LEU A 394 25.42 -18.85 2.36
N VAL A 395 26.18 -17.75 2.34
CA VAL A 395 27.65 -17.76 2.20
C VAL A 395 28.33 -18.32 3.44
N GLU A 396 27.93 -17.84 4.61
CA GLU A 396 28.46 -18.29 5.89
C GLU A 396 27.38 -18.18 6.98
N LYS A 397 27.44 -19.07 7.96
CA LYS A 397 26.51 -19.07 9.08
C LYS A 397 27.06 -18.23 10.23
N ASP A 398 26.29 -17.27 10.73
CA ASP A 398 26.66 -16.47 11.89
C ASP A 398 26.53 -17.30 13.18
N LYS A 399 27.67 -17.65 13.79
CA LYS A 399 27.73 -18.46 15.01
C LYS A 399 27.08 -17.78 16.23
N ALA A 400 27.04 -16.45 16.29
CA ALA A 400 26.40 -15.73 17.38
C ALA A 400 24.88 -15.80 17.31
N LEU A 401 24.32 -15.71 16.12
CA LEU A 401 22.90 -15.91 15.88
C LEU A 401 22.49 -17.36 16.16
N GLU A 402 23.26 -18.33 15.65
CA GLU A 402 23.03 -19.75 15.91
C GLU A 402 23.06 -20.10 17.41
N ALA A 403 24.04 -19.60 18.14
CA ALA A 403 24.15 -19.81 19.59
C ALA A 403 22.99 -19.17 20.38
N SER A 404 22.41 -18.08 19.87
CA SER A 404 21.24 -17.42 20.45
C SER A 404 19.90 -17.98 19.94
N LYS A 405 19.91 -19.01 19.12
CA LYS A 405 18.72 -19.65 18.48
C LYS A 405 17.88 -18.65 17.67
N ARG A 406 18.54 -17.67 17.06
CA ARG A 406 17.90 -16.73 16.13
C ARG A 406 18.10 -17.22 14.70
N PRO A 407 17.22 -16.84 13.76
CA PRO A 407 17.39 -17.15 12.35
C PRO A 407 18.76 -16.70 11.82
N THR A 408 19.36 -17.51 10.98
CA THR A 408 20.67 -17.26 10.36
C THR A 408 20.58 -17.04 8.85
N CYS A 409 19.37 -17.13 8.29
CA CYS A 409 19.07 -16.89 6.88
C CYS A 409 17.58 -16.60 6.67
N THR A 410 17.24 -16.12 5.49
CA THR A 410 15.85 -15.80 5.12
C THR A 410 14.92 -17.02 5.16
N VAL A 411 15.40 -18.21 4.83
CA VAL A 411 14.56 -19.44 4.89
C VAL A 411 14.12 -19.73 6.33
N GLU A 412 15.00 -19.52 7.30
CA GLU A 412 14.67 -19.70 8.73
C GLU A 412 13.74 -18.59 9.26
N GLU A 413 13.80 -17.36 8.68
CA GLU A 413 12.89 -16.28 9.05
C GLU A 413 11.46 -16.47 8.49
N ILE A 414 11.33 -16.85 7.23
CA ILE A 414 10.03 -16.94 6.52
C ILE A 414 9.01 -17.75 7.30
N VAL A 415 9.46 -18.86 7.93
CA VAL A 415 8.58 -19.77 8.67
C VAL A 415 8.10 -19.20 10.02
N GLY A 416 8.76 -18.15 10.51
CA GLY A 416 8.42 -17.44 11.74
C GLY A 416 7.89 -16.01 11.52
N TYR A 417 7.81 -15.53 10.28
CA TYR A 417 7.43 -14.16 9.99
C TYR A 417 5.92 -13.97 10.10
N VAL A 418 5.49 -13.31 11.16
CA VAL A 418 4.08 -13.19 11.58
C VAL A 418 3.61 -11.75 11.64
N TRP A 419 2.31 -11.57 11.58
CA TRP A 419 1.68 -10.28 11.85
C TRP A 419 1.77 -9.91 13.32
N ASP A 420 2.00 -8.62 13.61
CA ASP A 420 1.90 -8.08 14.96
C ASP A 420 0.42 -8.08 15.39
N LYS A 421 0.12 -8.81 16.46
CA LYS A 421 -1.26 -8.89 17.02
C LYS A 421 -1.67 -7.62 17.76
N GLY A 422 -0.77 -6.64 17.91
CA GLY A 422 -0.98 -5.43 18.69
C GLY A 422 -1.12 -5.73 20.18
N THR A 423 -0.39 -5.04 21.03
CA THR A 423 -0.62 -5.10 22.47
C THR A 423 -1.83 -4.26 22.82
N ALA A 424 -2.57 -4.64 23.89
CA ALA A 424 -3.69 -3.89 24.45
C ALA A 424 -3.34 -2.40 24.76
N LYS A 425 -2.06 -2.08 24.85
CA LYS A 425 -1.53 -0.73 25.07
C LYS A 425 -1.56 0.15 23.82
N ALA A 426 -1.44 -0.45 22.61
CA ALA A 426 -1.54 0.28 21.34
C ALA A 426 -2.97 0.70 21.01
N GLN A 427 -3.97 0.15 21.69
CA GLN A 427 -5.38 0.54 21.60
C GLN A 427 -5.70 1.87 22.29
N ALA A 428 -4.82 2.38 23.12
CA ALA A 428 -5.00 3.64 23.86
C ALA A 428 -4.45 4.87 23.10
N ASP A 429 -3.63 4.68 22.08
CA ASP A 429 -3.10 5.76 21.26
C ASP A 429 -4.13 6.15 20.19
N GLU A 430 -4.34 7.46 20.01
CA GLU A 430 -5.30 8.10 19.08
C GLU A 430 -5.10 7.78 17.59
N LYS A 431 -4.13 6.93 17.23
CA LYS A 431 -3.84 6.54 15.83
C LYS A 431 -4.59 5.26 15.45
N PRO A 432 -5.15 5.19 14.24
CA PRO A 432 -5.74 3.95 13.76
C PRO A 432 -4.69 2.82 13.81
N PRO A 433 -5.04 1.65 14.37
CA PRO A 433 -4.12 0.52 14.42
C PRO A 433 -3.74 0.12 12.97
N LYS A 434 -2.46 0.05 12.69
CA LYS A 434 -1.96 -0.41 11.40
C LYS A 434 -1.58 -1.88 11.53
N GLU A 435 -2.05 -2.71 10.61
CA GLU A 435 -1.48 -4.04 10.44
C GLU A 435 -0.03 -3.91 9.98
N GLN A 436 0.86 -4.42 10.79
CA GLN A 436 2.29 -4.41 10.51
C GLN A 436 2.87 -5.79 10.82
N PRO A 437 3.93 -6.20 10.13
CA PRO A 437 4.70 -7.36 10.56
C PRO A 437 5.28 -7.12 11.95
N LEU A 438 5.38 -8.18 12.73
CA LEU A 438 6.16 -8.15 13.97
C LEU A 438 7.60 -7.84 13.61
N LYS A 439 8.14 -6.76 14.19
CA LYS A 439 9.50 -6.27 13.94
C LYS A 439 10.52 -7.07 14.78
N GLU A 440 10.57 -8.37 14.51
CA GLU A 440 11.47 -9.30 15.14
C GLU A 440 11.87 -10.38 14.13
N ASN A 441 13.17 -10.53 13.88
CA ASN A 441 13.72 -11.48 12.92
C ASN A 441 13.07 -11.35 11.52
N ASP A 442 13.09 -10.14 10.96
CA ASP A 442 12.41 -9.80 9.71
C ASP A 442 13.37 -9.28 8.60
N HIS A 443 14.67 -9.28 8.86
CA HIS A 443 15.70 -8.65 8.02
C HIS A 443 15.82 -9.28 6.63
N GLY A 444 15.83 -10.60 6.54
CA GLY A 444 15.84 -11.34 5.26
C GLY A 444 14.52 -11.22 4.52
N CYS A 445 13.40 -11.25 5.25
CA CYS A 445 12.08 -11.02 4.69
C CYS A 445 11.92 -9.58 4.17
N ASP A 446 12.48 -8.59 4.83
CA ASP A 446 12.50 -7.20 4.37
C ASP A 446 13.37 -7.05 3.11
N CYS A 447 14.58 -7.65 3.05
CA CYS A 447 15.39 -7.69 1.84
C CYS A 447 14.66 -8.32 0.66
N MET A 448 13.99 -9.46 0.84
CA MET A 448 13.16 -10.10 -0.17
C MET A 448 12.04 -9.17 -0.63
N ARG A 449 11.35 -8.50 0.29
CA ARG A 449 10.31 -7.51 0.00
C ARG A 449 10.83 -6.34 -0.82
N TYR A 450 12.05 -5.86 -0.58
CA TYR A 450 12.64 -4.74 -1.34
C TYR A 450 12.79 -5.07 -2.83
N VAL A 451 13.34 -6.22 -3.17
CA VAL A 451 13.47 -6.64 -4.58
C VAL A 451 12.10 -6.89 -5.20
N VAL A 452 11.22 -7.59 -4.51
CA VAL A 452 9.87 -7.88 -5.02
C VAL A 452 9.10 -6.59 -5.27
N ALA A 453 9.12 -5.63 -4.32
CA ALA A 453 8.46 -4.34 -4.46
C ALA A 453 9.06 -3.52 -5.61
N GLU A 454 10.38 -3.54 -5.81
CA GLU A 454 11.02 -2.85 -6.93
C GLU A 454 10.56 -3.42 -8.27
N ARG A 455 10.44 -4.75 -8.37
CA ARG A 455 10.04 -5.43 -9.61
C ARG A 455 8.54 -5.29 -9.92
N ASP A 456 7.68 -5.46 -8.94
CA ASP A 456 6.24 -5.57 -9.15
C ASP A 456 5.49 -4.24 -8.98
N LEU A 457 6.04 -3.33 -8.16
CA LEU A 457 5.46 -2.00 -7.90
C LEU A 457 6.25 -0.86 -8.57
N GLY A 458 7.38 -1.16 -9.20
CA GLY A 458 8.19 -0.25 -10.00
C GLY A 458 7.52 0.04 -11.32
N GLY A 459 7.17 1.31 -11.53
CA GLY A 459 6.35 1.86 -12.60
C GLY A 459 6.43 1.17 -13.97
N ARG A 460 5.34 1.33 -14.72
CA ARG A 460 5.07 0.77 -16.04
C ARG A 460 6.30 0.73 -16.96
N PRO A 461 6.48 -0.33 -17.78
CA PRO A 461 7.52 -0.35 -18.80
C PRO A 461 7.43 0.91 -19.65
N ARG A 462 8.54 1.65 -19.77
CA ARG A 462 8.64 2.74 -20.72
C ARG A 462 8.55 2.11 -22.12
N LEU A 463 7.42 2.27 -22.78
CA LEU A 463 7.29 1.98 -24.20
C LEU A 463 8.27 2.91 -24.94
N ARG A 464 9.36 2.35 -25.47
CA ARG A 464 10.15 2.98 -26.52
C ARG A 464 9.45 2.67 -27.83
N TRP A 465 8.85 3.66 -28.44
CA TRP A 465 8.52 3.62 -29.84
C TRP A 465 9.85 3.65 -30.61
N VAL A 466 10.08 2.63 -31.42
CA VAL A 466 11.19 2.57 -32.41
C VAL A 466 10.64 3.08 -33.72
#